data_114caa2074d0af7c48943ceccec3fc7a
#
_entry.id   114caa2074d0af7c48943ceccec3fc7a
#
_cell.length_a   1.000
_cell.length_b   1.000
_cell.length_c   1.000
_cell.angle_alpha   90.00
_cell.angle_beta   90.00
_cell.angle_gamma   90.00
#
_symmetry.space_group_name_H-M   'P 1'
#
loop_
_entity.id
_entity.type
_entity.pdbx_description
1 polymer ?
#
loop_
_entity_poly.entity_id
_entity_poly.type
_entity_poly.pdbx_seq_one_letter_code
_entity_poly.pdbx_strand_id
1 'polypeptide(L)'
;MATLTLPILAHDTINAPDLARSAFPVAQRRQFIKQFTGPEEDSGVVCFKFWQLVHASGCPFKCAYCFLQTTTYFRFNKAALMGQVYENWERMIEEVKDWLACPTPRMLIVGELQDGLAFDSAYASVTRKPLTHHLIPLFAAQNRHRLIFLTKSTLIKHALKLEPTPQVVFSWSVNAEYVGKRWEQGAPLPSRRFSAAAKMQEAGWPIRLRLDPMIPYDVPQEDWRKGYAEAIDRINSLGPEMVTIGALRASSMGLATAAQKNGRPVDLFGYLSEKDPSGFKHRLPFEDQVALYRFALERLDQRRITPALCKEDVSVWKTVGLEFKGCHCLLEGTSIPNEIVSTVSYTQVVMK
;
A
#
# COMPACT_ATOMS: atom_id res chain seq x y z
N MET A 1 -26.80 29.49 6.09
CA MET A 1 -25.78 28.56 5.55
C MET A 1 -25.70 27.40 6.51
N ALA A 2 -26.33 26.28 6.18
CA ALA A 2 -26.36 25.10 7.04
C ALA A 2 -25.10 24.29 6.80
N THR A 3 -24.27 24.18 7.83
CA THR A 3 -23.07 23.33 7.85
C THR A 3 -23.54 21.89 7.94
N LEU A 4 -23.48 21.14 6.83
CA LEU A 4 -23.69 19.70 6.82
C LEU A 4 -22.47 19.05 7.50
N THR A 5 -22.55 18.81 8.79
CA THR A 5 -21.69 17.90 9.52
C THR A 5 -22.05 16.48 9.11
N LEU A 6 -21.29 15.87 8.20
CA LEU A 6 -21.37 14.45 7.96
C LEU A 6 -20.92 13.71 9.22
N PRO A 7 -21.66 12.72 9.73
CA PRO A 7 -21.25 11.97 10.90
C PRO A 7 -19.92 11.26 10.61
N ILE A 8 -19.00 11.31 11.57
CA ILE A 8 -17.80 10.49 11.60
C ILE A 8 -18.30 9.05 11.77
N LEU A 9 -18.38 8.32 10.67
CA LEU A 9 -18.73 6.90 10.69
C LEU A 9 -17.62 6.16 11.43
N ALA A 10 -17.94 5.68 12.63
CA ALA A 10 -17.10 4.74 13.35
C ALA A 10 -16.89 3.52 12.44
N HIS A 11 -15.64 3.15 12.17
CA HIS A 11 -15.28 2.10 11.22
C HIS A 11 -15.81 0.70 11.56
N ASP A 12 -16.39 0.52 12.73
CA ASP A 12 -17.03 -0.74 13.13
C ASP A 12 -18.45 -0.90 12.54
N THR A 13 -18.98 0.14 11.84
CA THR A 13 -20.36 0.20 11.34
C THR A 13 -20.47 0.55 9.86
N ILE A 14 -19.44 0.36 9.03
CA ILE A 14 -19.69 0.33 7.59
C ILE A 14 -20.42 -0.98 7.32
N ASN A 15 -21.76 -0.90 7.38
CA ASN A 15 -22.60 -2.01 6.99
C ASN A 15 -22.39 -2.26 5.50
N ALA A 16 -22.02 -3.48 5.15
CA ALA A 16 -21.89 -3.92 3.77
C ALA A 16 -23.10 -3.56 2.86
N PRO A 17 -24.34 -3.46 3.37
CA PRO A 17 -25.47 -2.98 2.60
C PRO A 17 -25.36 -1.55 2.07
N ASP A 18 -24.68 -0.66 2.79
CA ASP A 18 -24.55 0.76 2.40
C ASP A 18 -23.54 0.97 1.26
N LEU A 19 -22.52 0.11 1.18
CA LEU A 19 -21.59 0.08 0.04
C LEU A 19 -22.20 -0.61 -1.19
N ALA A 20 -23.11 -1.58 -0.99
CA ALA A 20 -23.76 -2.32 -2.07
C ALA A 20 -24.98 -1.58 -2.67
N ARG A 21 -25.56 -0.60 -1.95
CA ARG A 21 -26.79 0.11 -2.37
C ARG A 21 -26.56 1.46 -3.03
N SER A 22 -25.31 1.87 -3.30
CA SER A 22 -25.12 3.06 -4.13
C SER A 22 -25.65 2.76 -5.54
N ALA A 23 -26.74 3.46 -5.92
CA ALA A 23 -27.47 3.31 -7.19
C ALA A 23 -26.65 3.81 -8.40
N PHE A 24 -25.38 3.37 -8.54
CA PHE A 24 -24.55 3.71 -9.67
C PHE A 24 -24.48 2.53 -10.63
N PRO A 25 -24.42 2.79 -11.95
CA PRO A 25 -24.28 1.72 -12.92
C PRO A 25 -23.05 0.90 -12.56
N VAL A 26 -23.28 -0.35 -12.27
CA VAL A 26 -22.24 -1.28 -11.83
C VAL A 26 -21.25 -1.44 -12.96
N ALA A 27 -19.99 -1.12 -12.69
CA ALA A 27 -18.97 -1.20 -13.69
C ALA A 27 -18.62 -2.67 -13.98
N GLN A 28 -18.70 -3.07 -15.23
CA GLN A 28 -18.08 -4.30 -15.69
C GLN A 28 -16.60 -4.07 -16.02
N ARG A 29 -15.75 -5.02 -15.67
CA ARG A 29 -14.34 -4.95 -15.95
C ARG A 29 -13.93 -6.03 -16.94
N ARG A 30 -13.12 -5.63 -17.95
CA ARG A 30 -12.65 -6.55 -18.99
C ARG A 30 -11.45 -7.39 -18.54
N GLN A 31 -10.55 -6.81 -17.73
CA GLN A 31 -9.32 -7.44 -17.27
C GLN A 31 -9.06 -7.09 -15.81
N PHE A 32 -9.01 -8.08 -14.95
CA PHE A 32 -8.82 -7.92 -13.50
C PHE A 32 -7.36 -7.98 -13.09
N ILE A 33 -6.56 -8.82 -13.71
CA ILE A 33 -5.12 -8.94 -13.41
C ILE A 33 -4.33 -8.12 -14.43
N LYS A 34 -3.50 -7.22 -13.93
CA LYS A 34 -2.61 -6.39 -14.73
C LYS A 34 -1.18 -6.47 -14.20
N GLN A 35 -0.23 -6.45 -15.13
CA GLN A 35 1.16 -6.25 -14.76
C GLN A 35 1.43 -4.75 -14.60
N PHE A 36 2.03 -4.37 -13.48
CA PHE A 36 2.69 -3.08 -13.34
C PHE A 36 4.05 -3.21 -14.00
N THR A 37 4.29 -2.38 -14.99
CA THR A 37 5.50 -2.48 -15.83
C THR A 37 6.74 -1.87 -15.20
N GLY A 38 6.57 -1.18 -14.07
CA GLY A 38 7.66 -0.45 -13.43
C GLY A 38 7.91 0.93 -14.06
N PRO A 39 8.87 1.68 -13.54
CA PRO A 39 9.44 2.83 -14.22
C PRO A 39 10.26 2.36 -15.44
N GLU A 40 10.63 3.29 -16.31
CA GLU A 40 11.54 3.02 -17.42
C GLU A 40 12.90 2.52 -16.91
N GLU A 41 13.55 1.65 -17.64
CA GLU A 41 14.79 0.97 -17.19
C GLU A 41 15.90 1.95 -16.85
N ASP A 42 16.01 3.07 -17.58
CA ASP A 42 17.00 4.15 -17.40
C ASP A 42 16.57 5.25 -16.44
N SER A 43 15.42 5.11 -15.79
CA SER A 43 14.94 6.12 -14.85
C SER A 43 15.78 6.28 -13.58
N GLY A 44 16.70 5.35 -13.30
CA GLY A 44 17.47 5.30 -12.06
C GLY A 44 16.66 4.94 -10.81
N VAL A 45 15.38 4.58 -10.99
CA VAL A 45 14.48 4.24 -9.88
C VAL A 45 14.44 2.72 -9.67
N VAL A 46 14.73 2.27 -8.46
CA VAL A 46 14.64 0.85 -8.09
C VAL A 46 13.18 0.47 -7.86
N CYS A 47 12.58 -0.18 -8.84
CA CYS A 47 11.23 -0.72 -8.77
C CYS A 47 11.06 -1.85 -9.79
N PHE A 48 10.31 -2.87 -9.45
CA PHE A 48 10.18 -4.10 -10.23
C PHE A 48 8.79 -4.25 -10.82
N LYS A 49 8.71 -5.03 -11.91
CA LYS A 49 7.44 -5.47 -12.50
C LYS A 49 6.74 -6.40 -11.51
N PHE A 50 5.45 -6.19 -11.27
CA PHE A 50 4.64 -7.04 -10.41
C PHE A 50 3.22 -7.18 -10.93
N TRP A 51 2.49 -8.19 -10.44
CA TRP A 51 1.10 -8.43 -10.83
C TRP A 51 0.15 -7.85 -9.79
N GLN A 52 -0.90 -7.19 -10.25
CA GLN A 52 -1.91 -6.58 -9.40
C GLN A 52 -3.30 -7.04 -9.79
N LEU A 53 -4.12 -7.37 -8.79
CA LEU A 53 -5.53 -7.67 -8.95
C LEU A 53 -6.35 -6.42 -8.67
N VAL A 54 -7.17 -6.02 -9.64
CA VAL A 54 -8.09 -4.89 -9.54
C VAL A 54 -9.50 -5.43 -9.28
N HIS A 55 -9.79 -5.74 -8.03
CA HIS A 55 -11.04 -6.39 -7.64
C HIS A 55 -12.21 -5.42 -7.46
N ALA A 56 -11.95 -4.14 -7.23
CA ALA A 56 -12.96 -3.12 -7.04
C ALA A 56 -12.57 -1.83 -7.76
N SER A 57 -13.50 -0.96 -7.96
CA SER A 57 -13.30 0.39 -8.47
C SER A 57 -13.34 1.38 -7.33
N GLY A 58 -12.34 2.27 -7.27
CA GLY A 58 -12.28 3.29 -6.22
C GLY A 58 -11.75 2.79 -4.89
N CYS A 59 -11.82 3.67 -3.88
CA CYS A 59 -11.38 3.37 -2.52
C CYS A 59 -12.21 4.21 -1.53
N PRO A 60 -12.73 3.63 -0.44
CA PRO A 60 -13.54 4.36 0.53
C PRO A 60 -12.69 5.31 1.39
N PHE A 61 -11.35 5.14 1.39
CA PHE A 61 -10.45 5.99 2.16
C PHE A 61 -10.14 7.28 1.41
N LYS A 62 -9.96 8.36 2.18
CA LYS A 62 -9.77 9.72 1.66
C LYS A 62 -8.36 10.23 1.91
N CYS A 63 -7.34 9.39 1.69
CA CYS A 63 -5.95 9.79 1.87
C CYS A 63 -5.60 10.96 0.94
N ALA A 64 -5.06 12.05 1.51
CA ALA A 64 -4.79 13.28 0.76
C ALA A 64 -3.76 13.09 -0.36
N TYR A 65 -2.76 12.27 -0.15
CA TYR A 65 -1.67 11.96 -1.09
C TYR A 65 -2.02 10.85 -2.11
N CYS A 66 -3.24 10.31 -2.08
CA CYS A 66 -3.59 9.18 -2.94
C CYS A 66 -3.61 9.55 -4.42
N PHE A 67 -2.74 8.95 -5.22
CA PHE A 67 -2.63 9.22 -6.66
C PHE A 67 -3.90 8.86 -7.46
N LEU A 68 -4.74 7.97 -6.93
CA LEU A 68 -6.00 7.59 -7.58
C LEU A 68 -6.88 8.81 -7.87
N GLN A 69 -6.76 9.89 -7.10
CA GLN A 69 -7.51 11.14 -7.31
C GLN A 69 -7.24 11.80 -8.66
N THR A 70 -6.09 11.52 -9.29
CA THR A 70 -5.69 12.06 -10.59
C THR A 70 -6.00 11.13 -11.75
N THR A 71 -6.47 9.91 -11.48
CA THR A 71 -6.82 8.98 -12.55
C THR A 71 -8.09 9.42 -13.27
N THR A 72 -8.19 9.07 -14.55
CA THR A 72 -9.34 9.42 -15.41
C THR A 72 -10.67 8.99 -14.78
N TYR A 73 -10.69 7.83 -14.15
CA TYR A 73 -11.89 7.30 -13.51
C TYR A 73 -12.41 8.24 -12.40
N PHE A 74 -11.53 8.72 -11.52
CA PHE A 74 -11.90 9.63 -10.42
C PHE A 74 -12.23 11.05 -10.90
N ARG A 75 -11.66 11.49 -12.01
CA ARG A 75 -11.92 12.82 -12.58
C ARG A 75 -13.38 12.96 -13.02
N PHE A 76 -13.96 11.90 -13.56
CA PHE A 76 -15.30 11.92 -14.17
C PHE A 76 -16.40 11.29 -13.32
N ASN A 77 -16.04 10.56 -12.26
CA ASN A 77 -17.00 9.86 -11.43
C ASN A 77 -16.76 10.12 -9.94
N LYS A 78 -17.43 11.13 -9.39
CA LYS A 78 -17.35 11.45 -7.94
C LYS A 78 -17.80 10.29 -7.05
N ALA A 79 -18.69 9.44 -7.53
CA ALA A 79 -19.14 8.25 -6.81
C ALA A 79 -18.08 7.17 -6.69
N ALA A 80 -17.09 7.16 -7.59
CA ALA A 80 -15.93 6.28 -7.50
C ALA A 80 -15.05 6.52 -6.26
N LEU A 81 -15.19 7.68 -5.60
CA LEU A 81 -14.55 7.98 -4.33
C LEU A 81 -15.05 7.10 -3.18
N MET A 82 -16.22 6.49 -3.31
CA MET A 82 -16.80 5.57 -2.30
C MET A 82 -16.39 4.12 -2.54
N GLY A 83 -15.97 3.81 -3.75
CA GLY A 83 -15.61 2.47 -4.18
C GLY A 83 -16.79 1.55 -4.47
N GLN A 84 -16.57 0.58 -5.35
CA GLN A 84 -17.59 -0.32 -5.86
C GLN A 84 -17.01 -1.66 -6.27
N VAL A 85 -17.68 -2.76 -5.90
CA VAL A 85 -17.37 -4.11 -6.37
C VAL A 85 -17.87 -4.28 -7.82
N TYR A 86 -17.12 -4.98 -8.67
CA TYR A 86 -17.54 -5.27 -10.04
C TYR A 86 -18.57 -6.39 -10.08
N GLU A 87 -19.60 -6.25 -10.94
CA GLU A 87 -20.67 -7.27 -11.12
C GLU A 87 -20.14 -8.58 -11.68
N ASN A 88 -19.23 -8.49 -12.63
CA ASN A 88 -18.66 -9.67 -13.30
C ASN A 88 -17.47 -10.26 -12.53
N TRP A 89 -17.61 -10.38 -11.22
CA TRP A 89 -16.60 -10.92 -10.31
C TRP A 89 -16.24 -12.38 -10.59
N GLU A 90 -17.16 -13.18 -11.15
CA GLU A 90 -16.90 -14.56 -11.56
C GLU A 90 -15.75 -14.63 -12.57
N ARG A 91 -15.74 -13.71 -13.53
CA ARG A 91 -14.65 -13.57 -14.49
C ARG A 91 -13.32 -13.25 -13.80
N MET A 92 -13.34 -12.48 -12.71
CA MET A 92 -12.14 -12.24 -11.91
C MET A 92 -11.58 -13.54 -11.33
N ILE A 93 -12.46 -14.41 -10.83
CA ILE A 93 -12.04 -15.71 -10.26
C ILE A 93 -11.48 -16.63 -11.33
N GLU A 94 -12.07 -16.66 -12.52
CA GLU A 94 -11.54 -17.40 -13.66
C GLU A 94 -10.15 -16.88 -14.05
N GLU A 95 -9.98 -15.57 -14.18
CA GLU A 95 -8.70 -14.94 -14.50
C GLU A 95 -7.63 -15.22 -13.44
N VAL A 96 -8.00 -15.29 -12.15
CA VAL A 96 -7.09 -15.72 -11.08
C VAL A 96 -6.68 -17.18 -11.23
N LYS A 97 -7.59 -18.08 -11.58
CA LYS A 97 -7.28 -19.51 -11.82
C LYS A 97 -6.32 -19.66 -13.02
N ASP A 98 -6.58 -18.97 -14.12
CA ASP A 98 -5.71 -18.96 -15.29
C ASP A 98 -4.31 -18.40 -14.95
N TRP A 99 -4.26 -17.34 -14.14
CA TRP A 99 -3.00 -16.76 -13.68
C TRP A 99 -2.20 -17.75 -12.79
N LEU A 100 -2.89 -18.53 -11.94
CA LEU A 100 -2.28 -19.56 -11.09
C LEU A 100 -1.76 -20.77 -11.89
N ALA A 101 -2.25 -21.02 -13.10
CA ALA A 101 -1.75 -22.07 -13.97
C ALA A 101 -0.33 -21.81 -14.51
N CYS A 102 0.18 -20.58 -14.41
CA CYS A 102 1.53 -20.25 -14.85
C CYS A 102 2.59 -21.07 -14.10
N PRO A 103 3.58 -21.65 -14.79
CA PRO A 103 4.63 -22.43 -14.15
C PRO A 103 5.63 -21.59 -13.35
N THR A 104 5.81 -20.30 -13.69
CA THR A 104 6.77 -19.42 -13.02
C THR A 104 6.19 -18.87 -11.72
N PRO A 105 6.88 -19.03 -10.57
CA PRO A 105 6.45 -18.45 -9.30
C PRO A 105 6.27 -16.94 -9.39
N ARG A 106 5.15 -16.43 -8.88
CA ARG A 106 4.81 -15.00 -8.92
C ARG A 106 4.03 -14.58 -7.69
N MET A 107 4.04 -13.28 -7.41
CA MET A 107 3.19 -12.65 -6.40
C MET A 107 2.07 -11.85 -7.07
N LEU A 108 0.85 -12.01 -6.57
CA LEU A 108 -0.31 -11.23 -6.94
C LEU A 108 -0.64 -10.25 -5.81
N ILE A 109 -0.70 -8.95 -6.13
CA ILE A 109 -0.97 -7.91 -5.13
C ILE A 109 -2.41 -7.45 -5.25
N VAL A 110 -3.12 -7.49 -4.13
CA VAL A 110 -4.48 -6.94 -3.98
C VAL A 110 -4.36 -5.67 -3.14
N GLY A 111 -4.68 -4.51 -3.70
CA GLY A 111 -4.68 -3.27 -2.93
C GLY A 111 -3.83 -2.12 -3.46
N GLU A 112 -3.21 -2.25 -4.63
CA GLU A 112 -2.44 -1.15 -5.25
C GLU A 112 -3.35 -0.06 -5.86
N LEU A 113 -4.45 -0.45 -6.50
CA LEU A 113 -5.39 0.46 -7.17
C LEU A 113 -6.73 0.64 -6.41
N GLN A 114 -6.85 0.03 -5.28
CA GLN A 114 -7.93 0.10 -4.29
C GLN A 114 -7.39 -0.39 -2.96
N ASP A 115 -8.17 -0.44 -1.91
CA ASP A 115 -7.74 -1.10 -0.67
C ASP A 115 -8.02 -2.60 -0.72
N GLY A 116 -7.08 -3.41 -0.25
CA GLY A 116 -7.15 -4.87 -0.37
C GLY A 116 -8.23 -5.55 0.45
N LEU A 117 -8.64 -4.96 1.58
CA LEU A 117 -9.64 -5.55 2.49
C LEU A 117 -10.88 -4.68 2.70
N ALA A 118 -10.87 -3.39 2.33
CA ALA A 118 -11.99 -2.50 2.59
C ALA A 118 -13.31 -2.98 1.96
N PHE A 119 -13.23 -3.78 0.90
CA PHE A 119 -14.40 -4.33 0.19
C PHE A 119 -14.72 -5.78 0.57
N ASP A 120 -14.01 -6.38 1.52
CA ASP A 120 -14.18 -7.80 1.85
C ASP A 120 -15.62 -8.14 2.25
N SER A 121 -16.24 -7.32 3.10
CA SER A 121 -17.64 -7.49 3.49
C SER A 121 -18.63 -7.09 2.37
N ALA A 122 -18.28 -6.13 1.49
CA ALA A 122 -19.12 -5.77 0.35
C ALA A 122 -19.21 -6.91 -0.66
N TYR A 123 -18.14 -7.68 -0.85
CA TYR A 123 -18.18 -8.92 -1.62
C TYR A 123 -19.18 -9.91 -1.06
N ALA A 124 -19.24 -10.08 0.26
CA ALA A 124 -20.21 -10.98 0.89
C ALA A 124 -21.67 -10.61 0.55
N SER A 125 -21.98 -9.32 0.41
CA SER A 125 -23.32 -8.86 0.03
C SER A 125 -23.66 -9.12 -1.44
N VAL A 126 -22.68 -9.06 -2.33
CA VAL A 126 -22.88 -9.25 -3.78
C VAL A 126 -22.79 -10.73 -4.17
N THR A 127 -21.82 -11.47 -3.59
CA THR A 127 -21.45 -12.83 -4.03
C THR A 127 -21.78 -13.90 -3.00
N ARG A 128 -22.36 -13.56 -1.85
CA ARG A 128 -22.62 -14.39 -0.67
C ARG A 128 -21.33 -14.90 0.02
N LYS A 129 -20.16 -14.51 -0.45
CA LYS A 129 -18.85 -14.84 0.16
C LYS A 129 -17.96 -13.61 0.20
N PRO A 130 -17.19 -13.38 1.27
CA PRO A 130 -16.17 -12.34 1.32
C PRO A 130 -15.11 -12.54 0.23
N LEU A 131 -14.43 -11.47 -0.18
CA LEU A 131 -13.32 -11.56 -1.15
C LEU A 131 -12.22 -12.52 -0.68
N THR A 132 -11.88 -12.47 0.61
CA THR A 132 -10.91 -13.38 1.23
C THR A 132 -11.31 -14.85 1.07
N HIS A 133 -12.60 -15.19 1.19
CA HIS A 133 -13.12 -16.55 1.02
C HIS A 133 -13.16 -17.01 -0.45
N HIS A 134 -13.10 -16.09 -1.42
CA HIS A 134 -12.93 -16.43 -2.82
C HIS A 134 -11.46 -16.67 -3.17
N LEU A 135 -10.55 -15.84 -2.67
CA LEU A 135 -9.15 -15.86 -3.10
C LEU A 135 -8.27 -16.78 -2.27
N ILE A 136 -8.36 -16.76 -0.94
CA ILE A 136 -7.46 -17.50 -0.05
C ILE A 136 -7.45 -19.01 -0.35
N PRO A 137 -8.60 -19.70 -0.53
CA PRO A 137 -8.60 -21.13 -0.84
C PRO A 137 -7.87 -21.48 -2.15
N LEU A 138 -7.92 -20.60 -3.16
CA LEU A 138 -7.21 -20.80 -4.43
C LEU A 138 -5.70 -20.79 -4.26
N PHE A 139 -5.21 -19.91 -3.41
CA PHE A 139 -3.77 -19.81 -3.10
C PHE A 139 -3.32 -20.89 -2.11
N ALA A 140 -4.16 -21.29 -1.16
CA ALA A 140 -3.87 -22.38 -0.23
C ALA A 140 -3.76 -23.75 -0.93
N ALA A 141 -4.44 -23.95 -2.07
CA ALA A 141 -4.43 -25.18 -2.84
C ALA A 141 -3.14 -25.43 -3.64
N GLN A 142 -2.16 -24.52 -3.60
CA GLN A 142 -0.90 -24.62 -4.35
C GLN A 142 0.27 -24.04 -3.52
N ASN A 143 1.51 -24.27 -3.92
CA ASN A 143 2.72 -23.87 -3.20
C ASN A 143 3.69 -23.00 -4.02
N ARG A 144 3.26 -22.52 -5.19
CA ARG A 144 4.11 -21.81 -6.16
C ARG A 144 3.96 -20.31 -6.09
N HIS A 145 2.74 -19.84 -6.01
CA HIS A 145 2.41 -18.41 -6.05
C HIS A 145 2.03 -17.89 -4.68
N ARG A 146 2.28 -16.61 -4.43
CA ARG A 146 1.79 -15.93 -3.21
C ARG A 146 0.79 -14.83 -3.57
N LEU A 147 -0.15 -14.61 -2.67
CA LEU A 147 -1.11 -13.51 -2.67
C LEU A 147 -0.73 -12.54 -1.56
N ILE A 148 -0.79 -11.25 -1.81
CA ILE A 148 -0.63 -10.24 -0.78
C ILE A 148 -1.83 -9.29 -0.74
N PHE A 149 -2.46 -9.17 0.43
CA PHE A 149 -3.48 -8.16 0.68
C PHE A 149 -2.82 -6.91 1.26
N LEU A 150 -2.69 -5.86 0.46
CA LEU A 150 -2.19 -4.56 0.89
C LEU A 150 -3.37 -3.69 1.33
N THR A 151 -3.36 -3.21 2.57
CA THR A 151 -4.54 -2.57 3.16
C THR A 151 -4.23 -1.51 4.20
N LYS A 152 -5.13 -0.57 4.38
CA LYS A 152 -5.29 0.28 5.57
C LYS A 152 -6.51 -0.12 6.40
N SER A 153 -7.30 -1.09 5.93
CA SER A 153 -8.52 -1.56 6.60
C SER A 153 -8.21 -2.42 7.83
N THR A 154 -9.14 -2.46 8.76
CA THR A 154 -9.12 -3.38 9.91
C THR A 154 -10.19 -4.49 9.78
N LEU A 155 -10.76 -4.67 8.59
CA LEU A 155 -11.78 -5.68 8.30
C LEU A 155 -11.16 -7.07 8.13
N ILE A 156 -10.70 -7.66 9.22
CA ILE A 156 -10.04 -8.98 9.25
C ILE A 156 -10.96 -10.14 9.67
N LYS A 157 -12.19 -9.84 10.07
CA LYS A 157 -13.13 -10.82 10.68
C LYS A 157 -13.43 -12.04 9.79
N HIS A 158 -13.37 -11.89 8.47
CA HIS A 158 -13.63 -12.98 7.55
C HIS A 158 -12.36 -13.81 7.31
N ALA A 159 -11.21 -13.16 7.15
CA ALA A 159 -9.93 -13.84 7.00
C ALA A 159 -9.58 -14.69 8.25
N LEU A 160 -9.89 -14.20 9.44
CA LEU A 160 -9.70 -14.94 10.72
C LEU A 160 -10.53 -16.23 10.84
N LYS A 161 -11.47 -16.47 9.93
CA LYS A 161 -12.25 -17.72 9.89
C LYS A 161 -11.64 -18.79 8.97
N LEU A 162 -10.54 -18.45 8.31
CA LEU A 162 -9.83 -19.33 7.38
C LEU A 162 -8.53 -19.82 8.03
N GLU A 163 -8.09 -21.01 7.63
CA GLU A 163 -6.80 -21.54 8.05
C GLU A 163 -5.65 -20.74 7.43
N PRO A 164 -4.64 -20.33 8.20
CA PRO A 164 -3.49 -19.63 7.70
C PRO A 164 -2.67 -20.50 6.74
N THR A 165 -2.08 -19.84 5.74
CA THR A 165 -1.23 -20.47 4.75
C THR A 165 -0.04 -19.57 4.42
N PRO A 166 1.17 -20.11 4.19
CA PRO A 166 2.33 -19.32 3.79
C PRO A 166 2.16 -18.68 2.40
N GLN A 167 1.16 -19.12 1.62
CA GLN A 167 0.87 -18.59 0.29
C GLN A 167 0.13 -17.25 0.32
N VAL A 168 -0.37 -16.82 1.49
CA VAL A 168 -1.11 -15.56 1.63
C VAL A 168 -0.47 -14.69 2.69
N VAL A 169 -0.12 -13.46 2.30
CA VAL A 169 0.48 -12.44 3.16
C VAL A 169 -0.51 -11.31 3.37
N PHE A 170 -0.66 -10.87 4.60
CA PHE A 170 -1.37 -9.63 4.88
C PHE A 170 -0.38 -8.50 5.13
N SER A 171 -0.58 -7.37 4.45
CA SER A 171 0.32 -6.24 4.54
C SER A 171 -0.44 -4.97 4.88
N TRP A 172 -0.09 -4.35 6.00
CA TRP A 172 -0.66 -3.07 6.39
C TRP A 172 0.23 -1.91 6.00
N SER A 173 -0.38 -0.91 5.33
CA SER A 173 0.21 0.42 5.27
C SER A 173 -0.01 1.09 6.63
N VAL A 174 1.07 1.28 7.37
CA VAL A 174 1.12 1.93 8.69
C VAL A 174 1.79 3.30 8.59
N ASN A 175 1.66 4.13 9.61
CA ASN A 175 2.27 5.46 9.64
C ASN A 175 2.38 5.99 11.07
N ALA A 176 2.98 7.18 11.25
CA ALA A 176 2.85 7.94 12.47
C ALA A 176 1.37 8.29 12.72
N GLU A 177 0.96 8.36 13.98
CA GLU A 177 -0.44 8.58 14.35
C GLU A 177 -0.95 9.94 13.86
N TYR A 178 -0.09 10.97 13.89
CA TYR A 178 -0.40 12.29 13.34
C TYR A 178 -0.71 12.24 11.84
N VAL A 179 0.09 11.52 11.04
CA VAL A 179 -0.13 11.36 9.60
C VAL A 179 -1.49 10.70 9.33
N GLY A 180 -1.80 9.65 10.09
CA GLY A 180 -3.09 8.96 10.00
C GLY A 180 -4.27 9.90 10.27
N LYS A 181 -4.20 10.68 11.35
CA LYS A 181 -5.23 11.65 11.74
C LYS A 181 -5.38 12.78 10.74
N ARG A 182 -4.27 13.33 10.25
CA ARG A 182 -4.26 14.55 9.43
C ARG A 182 -4.57 14.26 7.97
N TRP A 183 -3.90 13.26 7.36
CA TRP A 183 -3.88 13.09 5.91
C TRP A 183 -4.48 11.77 5.41
N GLU A 184 -4.85 10.83 6.28
CA GLU A 184 -5.46 9.56 5.90
C GLU A 184 -6.93 9.47 6.32
N GLN A 185 -7.68 10.53 6.06
CA GLN A 185 -9.09 10.64 6.42
C GLN A 185 -9.90 9.46 5.89
N GLY A 186 -10.80 8.95 6.72
CA GLY A 186 -11.65 7.81 6.40
C GLY A 186 -10.95 6.44 6.53
N ALA A 187 -9.62 6.38 6.67
CA ALA A 187 -8.93 5.15 7.01
C ALA A 187 -8.87 4.95 8.53
N PRO A 188 -8.87 3.71 9.04
CA PRO A 188 -8.58 3.42 10.44
C PRO A 188 -7.25 4.04 10.86
N LEU A 189 -7.15 4.51 12.11
CA LEU A 189 -5.90 5.07 12.64
C LEU A 189 -4.75 4.05 12.59
N PRO A 190 -3.50 4.49 12.45
CA PRO A 190 -2.34 3.60 12.44
C PRO A 190 -2.28 2.63 13.62
N SER A 191 -2.60 3.09 14.82
CA SER A 191 -2.67 2.24 16.02
C SER A 191 -3.65 1.07 15.86
N ARG A 192 -4.80 1.28 15.23
CA ARG A 192 -5.79 0.21 14.97
C ARG A 192 -5.31 -0.77 13.89
N ARG A 193 -4.56 -0.28 12.90
CA ARG A 193 -3.95 -1.12 11.84
C ARG A 193 -2.88 -2.04 12.44
N PHE A 194 -2.04 -1.53 13.33
CA PHE A 194 -1.08 -2.35 14.09
C PHE A 194 -1.79 -3.44 14.91
N SER A 195 -2.89 -3.09 15.59
CA SER A 195 -3.68 -4.09 16.33
C SER A 195 -4.29 -5.15 15.42
N ALA A 196 -4.74 -4.78 14.21
CA ALA A 196 -5.26 -5.75 13.23
C ALA A 196 -4.14 -6.66 12.71
N ALA A 197 -2.96 -6.11 12.42
CA ALA A 197 -1.79 -6.89 11.99
C ALA A 197 -1.34 -7.87 13.07
N ALA A 198 -1.28 -7.45 14.34
CA ALA A 198 -0.93 -8.33 15.46
C ALA A 198 -1.90 -9.51 15.59
N LYS A 199 -3.22 -9.25 15.53
CA LYS A 199 -4.23 -10.32 15.59
C LYS A 199 -4.11 -11.33 14.45
N MET A 200 -3.78 -10.86 13.24
CA MET A 200 -3.58 -11.77 12.11
C MET A 200 -2.29 -12.57 12.27
N GLN A 201 -1.23 -11.98 12.80
CA GLN A 201 0.01 -12.69 13.11
C GLN A 201 -0.18 -13.74 14.21
N GLU A 202 -0.88 -13.38 15.27
CA GLU A 202 -1.25 -14.32 16.36
C GLU A 202 -2.08 -15.50 15.82
N ALA A 203 -2.90 -15.28 14.79
CA ALA A 203 -3.64 -16.33 14.12
C ALA A 203 -2.79 -17.14 13.12
N GLY A 204 -1.49 -16.88 13.00
CA GLY A 204 -0.55 -17.64 12.16
C GLY A 204 -0.38 -17.12 10.72
N TRP A 205 -0.93 -15.96 10.38
CA TRP A 205 -0.78 -15.40 9.04
C TRP A 205 0.56 -14.68 8.87
N PRO A 206 1.26 -14.86 7.71
CA PRO A 206 2.42 -14.06 7.35
C PRO A 206 2.07 -12.57 7.25
N ILE A 207 2.90 -11.71 7.86
CA ILE A 207 2.67 -10.26 7.92
C ILE A 207 3.83 -9.50 7.30
N ARG A 208 3.49 -8.51 6.46
CA ARG A 208 4.40 -7.45 6.01
C ARG A 208 3.83 -6.08 6.38
N LEU A 209 4.68 -5.08 6.49
CA LEU A 209 4.26 -3.71 6.75
C LEU A 209 4.82 -2.75 5.70
N ARG A 210 4.09 -1.66 5.47
CA ARG A 210 4.57 -0.52 4.64
C ARG A 210 4.50 0.75 5.48
N LEU A 211 5.64 1.38 5.68
CA LEU A 211 5.77 2.73 6.22
C LEU A 211 5.92 3.69 5.04
N ASP A 212 4.84 3.87 4.28
CA ASP A 212 4.80 4.61 3.01
C ASP A 212 3.45 5.32 2.83
N PRO A 213 3.44 6.67 2.72
CA PRO A 213 4.61 7.54 2.71
C PRO A 213 5.02 8.02 4.12
N MET A 214 6.31 8.17 4.35
CA MET A 214 6.83 9.01 5.42
C MET A 214 6.78 10.49 5.02
N ILE A 215 6.41 11.37 5.96
CA ILE A 215 6.24 12.81 5.75
C ILE A 215 7.00 13.54 6.86
N PRO A 216 7.90 14.50 6.55
CA PRO A 216 8.69 15.21 7.56
C PRO A 216 7.89 16.37 8.18
N TYR A 217 6.79 16.04 8.88
CA TYR A 217 5.96 17.05 9.54
C TYR A 217 6.63 17.59 10.79
N ASP A 218 6.38 18.86 11.07
CA ASP A 218 6.78 19.55 12.30
C ASP A 218 5.59 20.37 12.83
N VAL A 219 5.12 20.02 14.00
CA VAL A 219 3.97 20.68 14.64
C VAL A 219 4.27 20.91 16.12
N PRO A 220 3.62 21.90 16.78
CA PRO A 220 3.96 22.30 18.15
C PRO A 220 3.99 21.16 19.18
N GLN A 221 3.20 20.09 18.96
CA GLN A 221 3.08 18.97 19.90
C GLN A 221 4.01 17.80 19.58
N GLU A 222 4.47 17.72 18.34
CA GLU A 222 5.20 16.54 17.85
C GLU A 222 5.95 16.85 16.55
N ASP A 223 7.21 16.53 16.47
CA ASP A 223 7.92 16.42 15.19
C ASP A 223 7.79 15.01 14.62
N TRP A 224 8.15 14.84 13.37
CA TRP A 224 8.07 13.57 12.69
C TRP A 224 8.93 12.46 13.34
N ARG A 225 10.04 12.81 13.98
CA ARG A 225 10.96 11.86 14.62
C ARG A 225 10.26 11.13 15.75
N LYS A 226 9.53 11.86 16.59
CA LYS A 226 8.77 11.25 17.68
C LYS A 226 7.70 10.29 17.16
N GLY A 227 6.86 10.74 16.23
CA GLY A 227 5.78 9.90 15.70
C GLY A 227 6.29 8.67 14.95
N TYR A 228 7.38 8.79 14.18
CA TYR A 228 7.96 7.63 13.52
C TYR A 228 8.74 6.74 14.47
N ALA A 229 9.35 7.27 15.54
CA ALA A 229 9.93 6.43 16.57
C ALA A 229 8.89 5.47 17.16
N GLU A 230 7.73 5.99 17.55
CA GLU A 230 6.63 5.19 18.10
C GLU A 230 6.10 4.16 17.07
N ALA A 231 6.00 4.54 15.80
CA ALA A 231 5.58 3.63 14.74
C ALA A 231 6.60 2.50 14.52
N ILE A 232 7.90 2.82 14.49
CA ILE A 232 8.97 1.83 14.28
C ILE A 232 9.11 0.91 15.50
N ASP A 233 8.91 1.40 16.72
CA ASP A 233 8.91 0.55 17.92
C ASP A 233 7.79 -0.50 17.87
N ARG A 234 6.61 -0.12 17.35
CA ARG A 234 5.51 -1.07 17.10
C ARG A 234 5.84 -2.07 15.98
N ILE A 235 6.52 -1.62 14.92
CA ILE A 235 7.03 -2.49 13.86
C ILE A 235 8.01 -3.51 14.43
N ASN A 236 8.97 -3.08 15.24
CA ASN A 236 9.95 -3.94 15.87
C ASN A 236 9.29 -4.95 16.81
N SER A 237 8.28 -4.52 17.58
CA SER A 237 7.54 -5.41 18.47
C SER A 237 6.76 -6.49 17.71
N LEU A 238 6.18 -6.14 16.57
CA LEU A 238 5.46 -7.08 15.72
C LEU A 238 6.41 -8.04 14.98
N GLY A 239 7.57 -7.58 14.53
CA GLY A 239 8.55 -8.39 13.80
C GLY A 239 8.02 -8.98 12.49
N PRO A 240 7.50 -8.16 11.54
CA PRO A 240 6.99 -8.64 10.26
C PRO A 240 8.11 -9.24 9.39
N GLU A 241 7.78 -10.07 8.39
CA GLU A 241 8.77 -10.60 7.43
C GLU A 241 9.58 -9.47 6.76
N MET A 242 8.90 -8.38 6.42
CA MET A 242 9.48 -7.26 5.68
C MET A 242 8.78 -5.94 6.02
N VAL A 243 9.54 -4.86 5.99
CA VAL A 243 9.02 -3.49 6.01
C VAL A 243 9.47 -2.74 4.76
N THR A 244 8.50 -2.22 4.01
CA THR A 244 8.81 -1.33 2.90
C THR A 244 8.62 0.12 3.35
N ILE A 245 9.65 0.93 3.16
CA ILE A 245 9.70 2.33 3.57
C ILE A 245 9.64 3.19 2.31
N GLY A 246 8.85 4.26 2.33
CA GLY A 246 8.77 5.20 1.22
C GLY A 246 8.54 6.63 1.69
N ALA A 247 9.22 7.60 1.08
CA ALA A 247 9.01 9.01 1.34
C ALA A 247 7.82 9.55 0.54
N LEU A 248 7.24 10.68 0.97
CA LEU A 248 6.15 11.35 0.26
C LEU A 248 6.57 11.74 -1.15
N ARG A 249 5.73 11.41 -2.12
CA ARG A 249 5.88 11.77 -3.54
C ARG A 249 4.53 11.94 -4.21
N ALA A 250 4.46 12.79 -5.22
CA ALA A 250 3.27 12.99 -6.03
C ALA A 250 3.58 12.86 -7.52
N SER A 251 2.69 12.23 -8.27
CA SER A 251 2.84 12.06 -9.73
C SER A 251 2.77 13.39 -10.51
N SER A 252 2.10 14.40 -9.95
CA SER A 252 2.06 15.77 -10.47
C SER A 252 1.46 16.71 -9.43
N MET A 253 1.67 18.01 -9.56
CA MET A 253 0.99 19.01 -8.72
C MET A 253 -0.52 19.07 -8.97
N GLY A 254 -1.01 18.47 -10.04
CA GLY A 254 -2.44 18.21 -10.24
C GLY A 254 -3.07 17.35 -9.15
N LEU A 255 -2.26 16.58 -8.40
CA LEU A 255 -2.71 15.83 -7.24
C LEU A 255 -3.14 16.77 -6.09
N ALA A 256 -2.41 17.85 -5.84
CA ALA A 256 -2.79 18.85 -4.84
C ALA A 256 -4.13 19.51 -5.21
N THR A 257 -4.31 19.89 -6.48
CA THR A 257 -5.56 20.45 -6.99
C THR A 257 -6.72 19.45 -6.87
N ALA A 258 -6.49 18.17 -7.16
CA ALA A 258 -7.51 17.14 -7.04
C ALA A 258 -7.87 16.91 -5.55
N ALA A 259 -6.89 16.87 -4.66
CA ALA A 259 -7.11 16.72 -3.22
C ALA A 259 -7.94 17.90 -2.67
N GLN A 260 -7.60 19.13 -3.05
CA GLN A 260 -8.34 20.33 -2.66
C GLN A 260 -9.80 20.29 -3.13
N LYS A 261 -10.03 19.94 -4.40
CA LYS A 261 -11.39 19.77 -4.95
C LYS A 261 -12.20 18.69 -4.25
N ASN A 262 -11.54 17.68 -3.70
CA ASN A 262 -12.15 16.59 -2.94
C ASN A 262 -12.26 16.90 -1.44
N GLY A 263 -11.98 18.14 -1.00
CA GLY A 263 -12.06 18.56 0.40
C GLY A 263 -11.01 17.91 1.31
N ARG A 264 -9.85 17.52 0.75
CA ARG A 264 -8.76 16.87 1.50
C ARG A 264 -7.69 17.90 1.88
N PRO A 265 -6.97 17.72 2.99
CA PRO A 265 -5.86 18.58 3.36
C PRO A 265 -4.78 18.60 2.28
N VAL A 266 -4.24 19.77 1.96
CA VAL A 266 -3.24 19.95 0.88
C VAL A 266 -1.89 20.45 1.38
N ASP A 267 -1.79 20.76 2.66
CA ASP A 267 -0.59 21.27 3.32
C ASP A 267 0.63 20.35 3.16
N LEU A 268 0.41 19.02 3.11
CA LEU A 268 1.49 18.05 2.87
C LEU A 268 2.22 18.25 1.52
N PHE A 269 1.57 18.84 0.53
CA PHE A 269 2.22 19.08 -0.78
C PHE A 269 3.26 20.21 -0.74
N GLY A 270 3.24 21.04 0.31
CA GLY A 270 4.27 22.05 0.56
C GLY A 270 5.66 21.45 0.84
N TYR A 271 5.73 20.18 1.26
CA TYR A 271 7.01 19.48 1.44
C TYR A 271 7.65 19.02 0.11
N LEU A 272 6.91 19.02 -1.00
CA LEU A 272 7.37 18.51 -2.31
C LEU A 272 8.00 19.63 -3.14
N SER A 273 9.25 19.94 -2.91
CA SER A 273 9.97 21.05 -3.58
C SER A 273 10.89 20.61 -4.70
N GLU A 274 11.16 19.32 -4.84
CA GLU A 274 12.03 18.79 -5.91
C GLU A 274 11.27 17.89 -6.87
N LYS A 275 11.91 17.59 -8.00
CA LYS A 275 11.46 16.59 -8.95
C LYS A 275 12.38 15.36 -8.91
N ASP A 276 11.83 14.19 -9.20
CA ASP A 276 12.63 13.00 -9.42
C ASP A 276 13.52 13.15 -10.67
N PRO A 277 14.52 12.30 -10.90
CA PRO A 277 15.40 12.36 -12.07
C PRO A 277 14.66 12.31 -13.41
N SER A 278 13.49 11.67 -13.47
CA SER A 278 12.65 11.67 -14.67
C SER A 278 11.97 13.02 -14.94
N GLY A 279 12.00 13.96 -13.97
CA GLY A 279 11.31 15.24 -14.03
C GLY A 279 9.78 15.14 -13.88
N PHE A 280 9.25 13.94 -13.67
CA PHE A 280 7.82 13.67 -13.72
C PHE A 280 7.15 13.72 -12.35
N LYS A 281 7.83 13.22 -11.30
CA LYS A 281 7.26 13.19 -9.95
C LYS A 281 7.86 14.29 -9.09
N HIS A 282 7.00 14.91 -8.29
CA HIS A 282 7.42 15.79 -7.21
C HIS A 282 7.74 14.95 -5.98
N ARG A 283 8.81 15.28 -5.30
CA ARG A 283 9.32 14.59 -4.12
C ARG A 283 9.81 15.58 -3.05
N LEU A 284 10.10 15.04 -1.87
CA LEU A 284 10.82 15.77 -0.85
C LEU A 284 12.20 16.19 -1.34
N PRO A 285 12.83 17.23 -0.75
CA PRO A 285 14.26 17.47 -0.90
C PRO A 285 15.06 16.19 -0.63
N PHE A 286 16.14 15.99 -1.37
CA PHE A 286 16.98 14.80 -1.24
C PHE A 286 17.45 14.56 0.20
N GLU A 287 17.89 15.64 0.88
CA GLU A 287 18.37 15.57 2.25
C GLU A 287 17.28 15.15 3.23
N ASP A 288 16.05 15.61 3.03
CA ASP A 288 14.90 15.21 3.86
C ASP A 288 14.55 13.74 3.64
N GLN A 289 14.60 13.24 2.39
CA GLN A 289 14.42 11.83 2.11
C GLN A 289 15.46 10.97 2.82
N VAL A 290 16.74 11.35 2.68
CA VAL A 290 17.86 10.65 3.31
C VAL A 290 17.72 10.68 4.84
N ALA A 291 17.35 11.82 5.43
CA ALA A 291 17.13 11.94 6.87
C ALA A 291 16.03 11.00 7.38
N LEU A 292 14.88 10.94 6.68
CA LEU A 292 13.76 10.04 7.01
C LEU A 292 14.19 8.57 6.95
N TYR A 293 14.88 8.19 5.87
CA TYR A 293 15.30 6.79 5.69
C TYR A 293 16.38 6.37 6.67
N ARG A 294 17.40 7.20 6.92
CA ARG A 294 18.43 6.90 7.93
C ARG A 294 17.80 6.72 9.31
N PHE A 295 16.95 7.65 9.71
CA PHE A 295 16.24 7.55 10.98
C PHE A 295 15.46 6.24 11.10
N ALA A 296 14.73 5.84 10.05
CA ALA A 296 13.96 4.62 10.07
C ALA A 296 14.85 3.36 10.09
N LEU A 297 15.92 3.34 9.29
CA LEU A 297 16.83 2.21 9.19
C LEU A 297 17.69 2.01 10.45
N GLU A 298 18.13 3.09 11.09
CA GLU A 298 18.90 3.03 12.35
C GLU A 298 18.05 2.49 13.50
N ARG A 299 16.76 2.75 13.51
CA ARG A 299 15.84 2.32 14.57
C ARG A 299 15.22 0.96 14.35
N LEU A 300 15.15 0.50 13.09
CA LEU A 300 14.56 -0.78 12.73
C LEU A 300 15.46 -1.95 13.14
N ASP A 301 14.89 -2.99 13.74
CA ASP A 301 15.60 -4.23 14.04
C ASP A 301 15.86 -5.06 12.76
N GLN A 302 16.88 -4.66 12.02
CA GLN A 302 17.25 -5.26 10.74
C GLN A 302 17.81 -6.70 10.86
N ARG A 303 18.00 -7.23 12.08
CA ARG A 303 18.37 -8.63 12.28
C ARG A 303 17.20 -9.57 12.07
N ARG A 304 15.98 -9.09 12.34
CA ARG A 304 14.74 -9.85 12.24
C ARG A 304 13.84 -9.40 11.09
N ILE A 305 13.94 -8.16 10.67
CA ILE A 305 13.03 -7.52 9.71
C ILE A 305 13.84 -7.08 8.49
N THR A 306 13.45 -7.53 7.32
CA THR A 306 14.06 -7.09 6.05
C THR A 306 13.51 -5.72 5.64
N PRO A 307 14.34 -4.65 5.61
CA PRO A 307 13.92 -3.35 5.09
C PRO A 307 14.02 -3.31 3.56
N ALA A 308 13.15 -2.53 2.93
CA ALA A 308 13.24 -2.17 1.52
C ALA A 308 12.77 -0.73 1.31
N LEU A 309 13.33 -0.02 0.33
CA LEU A 309 12.81 1.29 -0.08
C LEU A 309 11.85 1.13 -1.27
N CYS A 310 10.78 1.92 -1.30
CA CYS A 310 9.75 1.83 -2.33
C CYS A 310 9.91 2.91 -3.39
N LYS A 311 10.19 2.51 -4.64
CA LYS A 311 10.28 3.42 -5.80
C LYS A 311 11.26 4.58 -5.58
N GLU A 312 12.41 4.27 -5.00
CA GLU A 312 13.46 5.24 -4.73
C GLU A 312 14.62 5.15 -5.70
N ASP A 313 15.29 6.28 -5.89
CA ASP A 313 16.46 6.38 -6.76
C ASP A 313 17.63 5.58 -6.22
N VAL A 314 18.45 5.05 -7.10
CA VAL A 314 19.70 4.36 -6.75
C VAL A 314 20.59 5.25 -5.88
N SER A 315 20.63 6.57 -6.11
CA SER A 315 21.40 7.51 -5.29
C SER A 315 20.94 7.53 -3.83
N VAL A 316 19.64 7.45 -3.58
CA VAL A 316 19.07 7.36 -2.22
C VAL A 316 19.49 6.06 -1.56
N TRP A 317 19.33 4.92 -2.24
CA TRP A 317 19.75 3.61 -1.72
C TRP A 317 21.21 3.60 -1.30
N LYS A 318 22.10 4.13 -2.17
CA LYS A 318 23.54 4.25 -1.89
C LYS A 318 23.83 5.15 -0.70
N THR A 319 23.20 6.33 -0.66
CA THR A 319 23.45 7.34 0.38
C THR A 319 23.01 6.86 1.77
N VAL A 320 21.94 6.07 1.85
CA VAL A 320 21.52 5.49 3.14
C VAL A 320 22.25 4.18 3.47
N GLY A 321 23.06 3.65 2.57
CA GLY A 321 23.86 2.43 2.79
C GLY A 321 23.02 1.15 2.89
N LEU A 322 21.82 1.13 2.27
CA LEU A 322 20.96 -0.05 2.32
C LEU A 322 21.23 -0.98 1.12
N GLU A 323 21.62 -2.21 1.44
CA GLU A 323 21.74 -3.27 0.46
C GLU A 323 20.34 -3.79 0.05
N PHE A 324 20.16 -4.05 -1.25
CA PHE A 324 18.90 -4.63 -1.73
C PHE A 324 18.82 -6.12 -1.38
N LYS A 325 17.88 -6.51 -0.52
CA LYS A 325 17.62 -7.90 -0.10
C LYS A 325 16.26 -8.42 -0.53
N GLY A 326 15.45 -7.59 -1.16
CA GLY A 326 14.11 -7.95 -1.60
C GLY A 326 13.21 -6.72 -1.73
N CYS A 327 11.98 -6.97 -2.14
CA CYS A 327 10.95 -5.95 -2.29
C CYS A 327 9.60 -6.53 -1.87
N HIS A 328 8.73 -5.68 -1.36
CA HIS A 328 7.35 -6.04 -0.99
C HIS A 328 6.60 -6.76 -2.13
N CYS A 329 6.87 -6.38 -3.37
CA CYS A 329 6.18 -6.86 -4.56
C CYS A 329 6.79 -8.15 -5.16
N LEU A 330 7.87 -8.66 -4.57
CA LEU A 330 8.58 -9.85 -5.06
C LEU A 330 8.42 -11.04 -4.12
N LEU A 331 8.50 -12.23 -4.69
CA LEU A 331 8.70 -13.46 -3.93
C LEU A 331 10.12 -13.47 -3.34
N GLU A 332 10.26 -14.08 -2.18
CA GLU A 332 11.59 -14.39 -1.62
C GLU A 332 12.38 -15.26 -2.60
N GLY A 333 13.68 -14.97 -2.73
CA GLY A 333 14.54 -15.72 -3.66
C GLY A 333 14.32 -15.41 -5.14
N THR A 334 13.47 -14.43 -5.50
CA THR A 334 13.39 -13.97 -6.89
C THR A 334 14.76 -13.44 -7.30
N SER A 335 15.34 -14.00 -8.35
CA SER A 335 16.59 -13.52 -8.94
C SER A 335 16.38 -12.09 -9.43
N ILE A 336 17.16 -11.17 -8.88
CA ILE A 336 17.17 -9.77 -9.26
C ILE A 336 18.24 -9.59 -10.31
N PRO A 337 18.00 -8.81 -11.38
CA PRO A 337 19.04 -8.53 -12.36
C PRO A 337 20.32 -8.03 -11.65
N ASN A 338 21.45 -8.68 -11.94
CA ASN A 338 22.74 -8.34 -11.33
C ASN A 338 23.11 -6.86 -11.48
N GLU A 339 22.64 -6.23 -12.54
CA GLU A 339 22.81 -4.79 -12.82
C GLU A 339 22.20 -3.92 -11.72
N ILE A 340 21.00 -4.25 -11.22
CA ILE A 340 20.35 -3.49 -10.13
C ILE A 340 21.08 -3.76 -8.81
N VAL A 341 21.42 -5.02 -8.54
CA VAL A 341 22.18 -5.39 -7.33
C VAL A 341 23.55 -4.76 -7.34
N SER A 342 24.28 -4.83 -8.45
CA SER A 342 25.60 -4.21 -8.58
C SER A 342 25.53 -2.68 -8.48
N THR A 343 24.53 -2.06 -9.06
CA THR A 343 24.32 -0.62 -9.02
C THR A 343 23.99 -0.12 -7.60
N VAL A 344 23.33 -0.92 -6.78
CA VAL A 344 23.00 -0.59 -5.38
C VAL A 344 24.11 -1.06 -4.41
N SER A 345 24.76 -2.21 -4.68
CA SER A 345 25.77 -2.82 -3.77
C SER A 345 27.19 -2.26 -3.90
N TYR A 346 27.49 -1.44 -4.91
CA TYR A 346 28.87 -1.02 -5.23
C TYR A 346 29.50 0.00 -4.25
N THR A 347 28.91 0.27 -3.09
CA THR A 347 29.35 1.34 -2.18
C THR A 347 30.28 0.90 -1.07
N GLN A 348 30.74 -0.35 -1.01
CA GLN A 348 31.73 -0.78 0.01
C GLN A 348 33.20 -0.63 -0.44
N VAL A 349 33.50 -0.16 -1.64
CA VAL A 349 34.89 -0.21 -2.19
C VAL A 349 35.59 1.15 -2.25
N VAL A 350 34.92 2.28 -1.99
CA VAL A 350 35.57 3.59 -2.06
C VAL A 350 35.35 4.41 -0.79
N MET A 351 35.88 3.92 0.32
CA MET A 351 36.39 4.73 1.42
C MET A 351 37.68 4.08 1.95
N LYS A 352 38.74 4.42 1.31
CA LYS A 352 40.08 4.42 1.88
C LYS A 352 40.60 5.84 1.89
#